data_b6993c52012d3063f4a1dec9c66f0e1d
#
_entry.id   b6993c52012d3063f4a1dec9c66f0e1d
#
_cell.length_a   1.000
_cell.length_b   1.000
_cell.length_c   1.000
_cell.angle_alpha   90.00
_cell.angle_beta   90.00
_cell.angle_gamma   90.00
#
_symmetry.space_group_name_H-M   'P 1'
#
loop_
_entity.id
_entity.type
_entity.pdbx_description
1 polymer ?
#
loop_
_entity_poly.entity_id
_entity_poly.type
_entity_poly.pdbx_seq_one_letter_code
_entity_poly.pdbx_strand_id
1 'polypeptide(L)'
;MGTNSAFRAGILLLAAVAVASAQSYHASIVTEDGSPLQTSPQIIPALSDRLVQECVIQNIFGNGSVQYVVNYRSRPYDPATADACTVTIRLKGYQAAQVTLRNDATIVLKRVGLHEGSTVSATALNAPEPARKAYGKGVNAMTDEKWPAAQKNFEKAVEIDPDYAQAWSDLGEVLVKQSKPTEARAAWEKAVQADPKYIKPYIQLARLDMVEKHPEDAITIAGKAVAMNPLEFPELYFVYAAANYNQKHLDVAETNARRATELDKNHEVPRAEILLASVLIAKGDRVGALQHFRKYLEIVPKAQDADQIKRAIAQLEAPGDAK
;
A
#
# COMPACT_ATOMS: atom_id res chain seq x y z
N MET A 1 44.35 -55.76 65.82
CA MET A 1 44.03 -56.04 64.43
C MET A 1 42.93 -55.03 64.04
N GLY A 2 43.36 -53.94 63.52
CA GLY A 2 42.46 -52.81 63.16
C GLY A 2 42.13 -52.83 61.71
N THR A 3 40.92 -52.50 61.37
CA THR A 3 40.51 -52.19 60.00
C THR A 3 39.89 -50.79 59.99
N ASN A 4 40.69 -49.87 59.40
CA ASN A 4 40.24 -48.53 59.10
C ASN A 4 39.20 -48.58 57.98
N SER A 5 38.03 -48.03 58.24
CA SER A 5 37.05 -47.74 57.24
C SER A 5 36.98 -46.24 57.06
N ALA A 6 37.48 -45.75 55.89
CA ALA A 6 37.43 -44.36 55.50
C ALA A 6 36.06 -44.03 54.92
N PHE A 7 35.31 -43.19 55.60
CA PHE A 7 34.08 -42.57 55.08
C PHE A 7 34.49 -41.47 54.04
N ARG A 8 34.22 -41.74 52.81
CA ARG A 8 34.23 -40.71 51.73
C ARG A 8 32.90 -39.93 51.81
N ALA A 9 32.96 -38.74 52.33
CA ALA A 9 31.89 -37.77 52.21
C ALA A 9 31.79 -37.29 50.79
N GLY A 10 30.81 -37.77 50.04
CA GLY A 10 30.46 -37.25 48.74
C GLY A 10 29.73 -35.91 48.89
N ILE A 11 30.41 -34.85 48.51
CA ILE A 11 29.75 -33.53 48.40
C ILE A 11 28.84 -33.59 47.15
N LEU A 12 27.54 -33.74 47.36
CA LEU A 12 26.53 -33.47 46.34
C LEU A 12 26.51 -31.96 46.11
N LEU A 13 27.15 -31.50 45.04
CA LEU A 13 26.89 -30.17 44.50
C LEU A 13 25.47 -30.19 43.94
N LEU A 14 24.51 -29.73 44.69
CA LEU A 14 23.23 -29.30 44.19
C LEU A 14 23.46 -28.06 43.34
N ALA A 15 23.58 -28.28 42.02
CA ALA A 15 23.45 -27.18 41.07
C ALA A 15 22.03 -26.60 41.21
N ALA A 16 21.89 -25.52 41.94
CA ALA A 16 20.68 -24.72 41.92
C ALA A 16 20.54 -24.19 40.53
N VAL A 17 19.69 -24.86 39.72
CA VAL A 17 19.18 -24.28 38.51
C VAL A 17 18.30 -23.10 38.97
N ALA A 18 18.85 -21.90 38.89
CA ALA A 18 18.06 -20.71 39.07
C ALA A 18 17.01 -20.72 37.93
N VAL A 19 15.83 -21.12 38.27
CA VAL A 19 14.66 -20.87 37.45
C VAL A 19 14.50 -19.35 37.46
N ALA A 20 15.06 -18.68 36.46
CA ALA A 20 14.76 -17.28 36.25
C ALA A 20 13.26 -17.17 36.11
N SER A 21 12.61 -16.59 37.11
CA SER A 21 11.18 -16.29 37.04
C SER A 21 10.99 -15.43 35.80
N ALA A 22 10.34 -16.00 34.79
CA ALA A 22 10.06 -15.27 33.55
C ALA A 22 9.26 -14.01 33.91
N GLN A 23 9.91 -12.85 33.74
CA GLN A 23 9.27 -11.58 34.04
C GLN A 23 8.24 -11.28 32.94
N SER A 24 7.00 -11.04 33.36
CA SER A 24 5.95 -10.62 32.45
C SER A 24 6.03 -9.13 32.20
N TYR A 25 5.93 -8.75 30.93
CA TYR A 25 5.90 -7.38 30.47
C TYR A 25 4.52 -7.05 29.90
N HIS A 26 4.20 -5.76 29.86
CA HIS A 26 2.93 -5.26 29.35
C HIS A 26 3.16 -4.23 28.24
N ALA A 27 2.30 -4.25 27.22
CA ALA A 27 2.22 -3.23 26.21
C ALA A 27 0.74 -2.94 25.91
N SER A 28 0.46 -1.77 25.33
CA SER A 28 -0.89 -1.39 24.94
C SER A 28 -0.97 -1.21 23.43
N ILE A 29 -2.04 -1.70 22.81
CA ILE A 29 -2.35 -1.49 21.40
C ILE A 29 -3.62 -0.65 21.34
N VAL A 30 -3.53 0.50 20.70
CA VAL A 30 -4.64 1.45 20.54
C VAL A 30 -4.86 1.79 19.08
N THR A 31 -5.99 2.35 18.77
CA THR A 31 -6.30 2.91 17.44
C THR A 31 -5.77 4.33 17.31
N GLU A 32 -5.72 4.89 16.11
CA GLU A 32 -5.23 6.26 15.84
C GLU A 32 -5.99 7.34 16.61
N ASP A 33 -7.28 7.12 16.88
CA ASP A 33 -8.13 8.02 17.66
C ASP A 33 -8.04 7.75 19.18
N GLY A 34 -7.15 6.84 19.60
CA GLY A 34 -6.99 6.45 21.00
C GLY A 34 -8.10 5.53 21.52
N SER A 35 -9.04 5.11 20.68
CA SER A 35 -10.12 4.20 21.09
C SER A 35 -9.57 2.82 21.39
N PRO A 36 -10.14 2.09 22.36
CA PRO A 36 -9.79 0.71 22.62
C PRO A 36 -10.20 -0.18 21.45
N LEU A 37 -9.44 -1.26 21.23
CA LEU A 37 -9.75 -2.25 20.19
C LEU A 37 -11.08 -2.92 20.48
N GLN A 38 -11.92 -3.04 19.46
CA GLN A 38 -13.20 -3.77 19.57
C GLN A 38 -13.05 -5.29 19.44
N THR A 39 -11.91 -5.74 18.89
CA THR A 39 -11.59 -7.16 18.70
C THR A 39 -10.12 -7.41 19.02
N SER A 40 -9.79 -8.60 19.48
CA SER A 40 -8.40 -8.96 19.78
C SER A 40 -7.55 -9.07 18.52
N PRO A 41 -6.37 -8.43 18.48
CA PRO A 41 -5.43 -8.54 17.36
C PRO A 41 -4.76 -9.92 17.34
N GLN A 42 -4.36 -10.37 16.16
CA GLN A 42 -3.43 -11.48 16.01
C GLN A 42 -2.01 -10.96 16.16
N ILE A 43 -1.25 -11.48 17.10
CA ILE A 43 0.15 -11.10 17.34
C ILE A 43 1.03 -12.30 17.01
N ILE A 44 1.93 -12.11 16.05
CA ILE A 44 2.81 -13.15 15.51
C ILE A 44 4.25 -12.76 15.81
N PRO A 45 5.01 -13.50 16.64
CA PRO A 45 6.43 -13.25 16.86
C PRO A 45 7.24 -13.31 15.56
N ALA A 46 8.21 -12.43 15.39
CA ALA A 46 9.10 -12.41 14.23
C ALA A 46 10.00 -13.65 14.22
N LEU A 47 10.23 -14.21 13.02
CA LEU A 47 11.05 -15.43 12.86
C LEU A 47 12.52 -15.22 13.25
N SER A 48 13.04 -14.01 13.06
CA SER A 48 14.42 -13.64 13.42
C SER A 48 14.68 -13.71 14.92
N ASP A 49 13.67 -13.47 15.73
CA ASP A 49 13.80 -13.44 17.19
C ASP A 49 13.81 -14.86 17.77
N ARG A 50 13.31 -15.87 17.07
CA ARG A 50 13.27 -17.26 17.54
C ARG A 50 14.64 -17.91 17.71
N LEU A 51 15.70 -17.36 17.11
CA LEU A 51 17.07 -17.89 17.23
C LEU A 51 17.80 -17.36 18.47
N VAL A 52 17.43 -16.16 18.93
CA VAL A 52 18.12 -15.46 20.02
C VAL A 52 17.25 -15.35 21.26
N GLN A 53 15.99 -15.00 21.06
CA GLN A 53 15.00 -14.84 22.10
C GLN A 53 13.65 -15.37 21.60
N GLU A 54 12.83 -15.88 22.51
CA GLU A 54 11.49 -16.34 22.22
C GLU A 54 10.49 -15.40 22.87
N CYS A 55 9.68 -14.77 22.05
CA CYS A 55 8.56 -13.95 22.49
C CYS A 55 7.32 -14.83 22.70
N VAL A 56 6.84 -14.92 23.90
CA VAL A 56 5.61 -15.65 24.22
C VAL A 56 4.53 -14.66 24.60
N ILE A 57 3.52 -14.52 23.77
CA ILE A 57 2.34 -13.74 24.08
C ILE A 57 1.48 -14.57 25.02
N GLN A 58 1.30 -14.11 26.25
CA GLN A 58 0.53 -14.80 27.27
C GLN A 58 -0.97 -14.48 27.18
N ASN A 59 -1.28 -13.20 27.13
CA ASN A 59 -2.66 -12.74 27.10
C ASN A 59 -2.82 -11.52 26.20
N ILE A 60 -3.96 -11.45 25.53
CA ILE A 60 -4.43 -10.28 24.77
C ILE A 60 -5.80 -9.92 25.32
N PHE A 61 -5.90 -8.76 25.96
CA PHE A 61 -7.16 -8.30 26.55
C PHE A 61 -7.98 -7.51 25.53
N GLY A 62 -9.28 -7.54 25.66
CA GLY A 62 -10.19 -6.86 24.74
C GLY A 62 -10.02 -5.34 24.66
N ASN A 63 -9.37 -4.71 25.65
CA ASN A 63 -9.02 -3.29 25.67
C ASN A 63 -7.71 -2.97 24.92
N GLY A 64 -7.07 -3.95 24.26
CA GLY A 64 -5.79 -3.79 23.58
C GLY A 64 -4.55 -3.95 24.46
N SER A 65 -4.70 -4.27 25.77
CA SER A 65 -3.56 -4.62 26.60
C SER A 65 -3.00 -5.99 26.23
N VAL A 66 -1.68 -6.09 26.14
CA VAL A 66 -0.95 -7.30 25.77
C VAL A 66 0.03 -7.65 26.87
N GLN A 67 -0.06 -8.89 27.37
CA GLN A 67 0.91 -9.44 28.31
C GLN A 67 1.81 -10.43 27.58
N TYR A 68 3.12 -10.26 27.70
CA TYR A 68 4.09 -11.11 27.02
C TYR A 68 5.31 -11.40 27.90
N VAL A 69 6.04 -12.45 27.55
CA VAL A 69 7.30 -12.87 28.19
C VAL A 69 8.38 -13.00 27.12
N VAL A 70 9.60 -12.61 27.47
CA VAL A 70 10.78 -12.76 26.61
C VAL A 70 11.67 -13.84 27.21
N ASN A 71 11.85 -14.95 26.50
CA ASN A 71 12.72 -16.06 26.89
C ASN A 71 14.02 -16.01 26.05
N TYR A 72 15.16 -15.96 26.70
CA TYR A 72 16.47 -15.99 26.04
C TYR A 72 16.97 -17.43 25.89
N ARG A 73 17.28 -17.86 24.67
CA ARG A 73 17.74 -19.23 24.39
C ARG A 73 19.26 -19.41 24.43
N SER A 74 20.06 -18.36 24.22
CA SER A 74 21.49 -18.57 23.92
C SER A 74 22.48 -17.44 24.22
N ARG A 75 22.12 -16.40 24.97
CA ARG A 75 23.03 -15.31 25.33
C ARG A 75 22.82 -14.82 26.75
N PRO A 76 23.85 -14.22 27.40
CA PRO A 76 23.64 -13.55 28.67
C PRO A 76 22.56 -12.44 28.50
N TYR A 77 21.80 -12.32 29.56
CA TYR A 77 20.74 -11.30 29.72
C TYR A 77 21.33 -9.91 29.43
N ASP A 78 20.75 -9.19 28.49
CA ASP A 78 21.04 -7.79 28.22
C ASP A 78 19.90 -6.92 28.74
N PRO A 79 20.11 -6.12 29.80
CA PRO A 79 19.08 -5.28 30.38
C PRO A 79 18.46 -4.28 29.41
N ALA A 80 19.21 -3.85 28.37
CA ALA A 80 18.75 -2.86 27.41
C ALA A 80 17.70 -3.43 26.42
N THR A 81 17.65 -4.75 26.25
CA THR A 81 16.74 -5.44 25.34
C THR A 81 15.88 -6.50 26.02
N ALA A 82 15.96 -6.61 27.34
CA ALA A 82 15.33 -7.65 28.13
C ALA A 82 13.80 -7.70 27.98
N ASP A 83 13.18 -6.56 27.76
CA ASP A 83 11.73 -6.39 27.57
C ASP A 83 11.30 -6.28 26.09
N ALA A 84 12.27 -6.34 25.15
CA ALA A 84 12.00 -6.10 23.74
C ALA A 84 11.55 -7.37 23.03
N CYS A 85 10.45 -7.29 22.28
CA CYS A 85 9.88 -8.40 21.54
C CYS A 85 9.38 -7.92 20.18
N THR A 86 10.03 -8.31 19.08
CA THR A 86 9.57 -7.95 17.74
C THR A 86 8.46 -8.88 17.28
N VAL A 87 7.32 -8.29 16.96
CA VAL A 87 6.11 -9.01 16.56
C VAL A 87 5.47 -8.37 15.34
N THR A 88 4.71 -9.17 14.60
CA THR A 88 3.79 -8.65 13.59
C THR A 88 2.39 -8.64 14.17
N ILE A 89 1.75 -7.47 14.23
CA ILE A 89 0.38 -7.31 14.70
C ILE A 89 -0.53 -7.27 13.47
N ARG A 90 -1.57 -8.12 13.49
CA ARG A 90 -2.62 -8.13 12.47
C ARG A 90 -3.97 -7.97 13.16
N LEU A 91 -4.72 -6.97 12.75
CA LEU A 91 -6.08 -6.75 13.19
C LEU A 91 -6.94 -6.44 11.97
N LYS A 92 -8.13 -7.03 11.91
CA LYS A 92 -9.07 -6.76 10.82
C LYS A 92 -9.40 -5.28 10.80
N GLY A 93 -9.22 -4.64 9.66
CA GLY A 93 -9.45 -3.20 9.51
C GLY A 93 -8.21 -2.31 9.73
N TYR A 94 -7.05 -2.90 10.01
CA TYR A 94 -5.81 -2.16 10.30
C TYR A 94 -4.65 -2.66 9.46
N GLN A 95 -3.68 -1.78 9.19
CA GLN A 95 -2.44 -2.15 8.52
C GLN A 95 -1.67 -3.14 9.39
N ALA A 96 -1.16 -4.21 8.79
CA ALA A 96 -0.25 -5.11 9.50
C ALA A 96 1.02 -4.31 9.88
N ALA A 97 1.33 -4.28 11.17
CA ALA A 97 2.48 -3.55 11.68
C ALA A 97 3.51 -4.54 12.24
N GLN A 98 4.76 -4.43 11.78
CA GLN A 98 5.89 -5.05 12.45
C GLN A 98 6.44 -4.05 13.46
N VAL A 99 6.35 -4.40 14.74
CA VAL A 99 6.70 -3.50 15.86
C VAL A 99 7.51 -4.24 16.90
N THR A 100 8.31 -3.50 17.65
CA THR A 100 8.98 -4.03 18.83
C THR A 100 8.14 -3.66 20.05
N LEU A 101 7.52 -4.66 20.68
CA LEU A 101 6.89 -4.50 21.99
C LEU A 101 7.99 -4.19 23.02
N ARG A 102 7.72 -3.25 23.88
CA ARG A 102 8.52 -2.94 25.08
C ARG A 102 7.58 -2.78 26.24
N ASN A 103 8.09 -2.96 27.46
CA ASN A 103 7.29 -2.74 28.63
C ASN A 103 6.70 -1.32 28.65
N ASP A 104 5.42 -1.23 28.96
CA ASP A 104 4.64 0.02 28.99
C ASP A 104 4.57 0.81 27.65
N ALA A 105 4.99 0.20 26.55
CA ALA A 105 4.87 0.82 25.23
C ALA A 105 3.42 0.87 24.76
N THR A 106 3.08 1.97 24.09
CA THR A 106 1.80 2.10 23.38
C THR A 106 2.04 1.99 21.89
N ILE A 107 1.39 1.00 21.27
CA ILE A 107 1.43 0.76 19.82
C ILE A 107 0.16 1.33 19.21
N VAL A 108 0.30 2.27 18.28
CA VAL A 108 -0.83 2.83 17.55
C VAL A 108 -1.00 2.07 16.23
N LEU A 109 -2.15 1.40 16.08
CA LEU A 109 -2.51 0.75 14.81
C LEU A 109 -3.20 1.74 13.88
N LYS A 110 -2.70 1.80 12.65
CA LYS A 110 -3.30 2.59 11.57
C LYS A 110 -4.38 1.78 10.87
N ARG A 111 -5.57 2.35 10.74
CA ARG A 111 -6.66 1.71 9.99
C ARG A 111 -6.31 1.66 8.50
N VAL A 112 -6.58 0.53 7.87
CA VAL A 112 -6.50 0.43 6.42
C VAL A 112 -7.71 1.15 5.82
N GLY A 113 -7.46 2.01 4.82
CA GLY A 113 -8.53 2.67 4.08
C GLY A 113 -9.23 3.83 4.80
N LEU A 114 -8.80 4.23 6.00
CA LEU A 114 -9.33 5.43 6.69
C LEU A 114 -8.55 6.69 6.37
N HIS A 115 -7.33 6.59 5.82
CA HIS A 115 -6.64 7.75 5.30
C HIS A 115 -7.34 8.21 4.02
N GLU A 116 -7.58 9.51 3.92
CA GLU A 116 -8.03 10.08 2.66
C GLU A 116 -7.06 9.68 1.56
N GLY A 117 -7.60 9.13 0.48
CA GLY A 117 -6.77 8.72 -0.64
C GLY A 117 -6.09 7.37 -0.56
N SER A 118 -6.67 6.40 0.12
CA SER A 118 -6.13 5.03 0.14
C SER A 118 -6.29 4.30 -1.20
N THR A 119 -5.30 3.45 -1.55
CA THR A 119 -5.42 2.45 -2.64
C THR A 119 -6.22 1.22 -2.23
N VAL A 120 -6.45 1.03 -0.94
CA VAL A 120 -7.26 -0.07 -0.41
C VAL A 120 -8.51 0.52 0.21
N SER A 121 -9.67 0.05 -0.23
CA SER A 121 -10.95 0.51 0.31
C SER A 121 -11.18 -0.01 1.73
N ALA A 122 -11.67 0.88 2.59
CA ALA A 122 -12.07 0.51 3.95
C ALA A 122 -13.21 -0.53 3.95
N THR A 123 -14.11 -0.47 2.98
CA THR A 123 -15.26 -1.38 2.88
C THR A 123 -14.83 -2.81 2.59
N ALA A 124 -13.70 -3.02 1.89
CA ALA A 124 -13.14 -4.34 1.61
C ALA A 124 -12.87 -5.18 2.87
N LEU A 125 -12.55 -4.50 3.97
CA LEU A 125 -12.24 -5.15 5.24
C LEU A 125 -13.48 -5.61 6.00
N ASN A 126 -14.60 -4.95 5.76
CA ASN A 126 -15.88 -5.23 6.39
C ASN A 126 -16.75 -6.16 5.55
N ALA A 127 -16.37 -6.41 4.29
CA ALA A 127 -17.13 -7.26 3.38
C ALA A 127 -17.35 -8.67 3.98
N PRO A 128 -18.59 -9.20 3.91
CA PRO A 128 -18.92 -10.54 4.38
C PRO A 128 -18.08 -11.61 3.66
N GLU A 129 -17.82 -12.73 4.33
CA GLU A 129 -17.01 -13.80 3.76
C GLU A 129 -17.52 -14.30 2.39
N PRO A 130 -18.84 -14.49 2.16
CA PRO A 130 -19.34 -14.86 0.83
C PRO A 130 -19.00 -13.85 -0.27
N ALA A 131 -19.07 -12.53 0.03
CA ALA A 131 -18.69 -11.48 -0.90
C ALA A 131 -17.18 -11.51 -1.19
N ARG A 132 -16.34 -11.63 -0.15
CA ARG A 132 -14.88 -11.78 -0.30
C ARG A 132 -14.49 -13.02 -1.11
N LYS A 133 -15.19 -14.13 -0.92
CA LYS A 133 -14.96 -15.36 -1.69
C LYS A 133 -15.34 -15.18 -3.16
N ALA A 134 -16.44 -14.50 -3.44
CA ALA A 134 -16.83 -14.17 -4.80
C ALA A 134 -15.81 -13.21 -5.43
N TYR A 135 -15.42 -12.15 -4.73
CA TYR A 135 -14.39 -11.21 -5.15
C TYR A 135 -13.06 -11.91 -5.49
N GLY A 136 -12.55 -12.79 -4.62
CA GLY A 136 -11.32 -13.54 -4.87
C GLY A 136 -11.38 -14.41 -6.13
N LYS A 137 -12.54 -15.01 -6.44
CA LYS A 137 -12.75 -15.69 -7.71
C LYS A 137 -12.74 -14.75 -8.91
N GLY A 138 -13.28 -13.55 -8.75
CA GLY A 138 -13.23 -12.48 -9.74
C GLY A 138 -11.78 -12.08 -10.05
N VAL A 139 -10.97 -11.84 -9.03
CA VAL A 139 -9.55 -11.50 -9.16
C VAL A 139 -8.77 -12.61 -9.88
N ASN A 140 -8.96 -13.87 -9.51
CA ASN A 140 -8.30 -14.99 -10.18
C ASN A 140 -8.70 -15.07 -11.66
N ALA A 141 -9.98 -14.89 -11.97
CA ALA A 141 -10.47 -14.89 -13.36
C ALA A 141 -9.92 -13.68 -14.14
N MET A 142 -9.77 -12.52 -13.51
CA MET A 142 -9.19 -11.31 -14.10
C MET A 142 -7.69 -11.53 -14.41
N THR A 143 -6.94 -12.16 -13.50
CA THR A 143 -5.52 -12.52 -13.71
C THR A 143 -5.36 -13.49 -14.88
N ASP A 144 -6.32 -14.41 -15.05
CA ASP A 144 -6.34 -15.35 -16.17
C ASP A 144 -6.91 -14.72 -17.48
N GLU A 145 -7.22 -13.42 -17.48
CA GLU A 145 -7.86 -12.68 -18.58
C GLU A 145 -9.23 -13.23 -19.00
N LYS A 146 -9.89 -13.98 -18.11
CA LYS A 146 -11.23 -14.55 -18.31
C LYS A 146 -12.31 -13.49 -17.96
N TRP A 147 -12.38 -12.43 -18.75
CA TRP A 147 -13.19 -11.23 -18.47
C TRP A 147 -14.66 -11.51 -18.13
N PRO A 148 -15.41 -12.38 -18.89
CA PRO A 148 -16.80 -12.69 -18.54
C PRO A 148 -16.94 -13.40 -17.18
N ALA A 149 -15.99 -14.26 -16.83
CA ALA A 149 -15.99 -14.95 -15.55
C ALA A 149 -15.63 -13.99 -14.40
N ALA A 150 -14.69 -13.08 -14.63
CA ALA A 150 -14.33 -12.03 -13.68
C ALA A 150 -15.54 -11.13 -13.40
N GLN A 151 -16.22 -10.63 -14.44
CA GLN A 151 -17.43 -9.82 -14.34
C GLN A 151 -18.49 -10.52 -13.48
N LYS A 152 -18.87 -11.76 -13.82
CA LYS A 152 -19.86 -12.53 -13.07
C LYS A 152 -19.54 -12.66 -11.59
N ASN A 153 -18.27 -12.85 -11.25
CA ASN A 153 -17.87 -13.02 -9.86
C ASN A 153 -17.82 -11.69 -9.09
N PHE A 154 -17.42 -10.58 -9.74
CA PHE A 154 -17.49 -9.25 -9.12
C PHE A 154 -18.93 -8.79 -8.96
N GLU A 155 -19.81 -9.01 -9.96
CA GLU A 155 -21.26 -8.76 -9.84
C GLU A 155 -21.85 -9.50 -8.65
N LYS A 156 -21.49 -10.79 -8.48
CA LYS A 156 -21.91 -11.56 -7.30
C LYS A 156 -21.38 -10.98 -6.00
N ALA A 157 -20.15 -10.45 -5.98
CA ALA A 157 -19.59 -9.84 -4.78
C ALA A 157 -20.36 -8.59 -4.36
N VAL A 158 -20.71 -7.72 -5.32
CA VAL A 158 -21.46 -6.48 -5.05
C VAL A 158 -22.97 -6.71 -4.87
N GLU A 159 -23.50 -7.80 -5.35
CA GLU A 159 -24.87 -8.25 -5.03
C GLU A 159 -25.00 -8.66 -3.55
N ILE A 160 -23.99 -9.35 -3.03
CA ILE A 160 -23.93 -9.78 -1.61
C ILE A 160 -23.62 -8.59 -0.70
N ASP A 161 -22.73 -7.70 -1.13
CA ASP A 161 -22.31 -6.52 -0.38
C ASP A 161 -22.23 -5.30 -1.31
N PRO A 162 -23.31 -4.52 -1.42
CA PRO A 162 -23.36 -3.31 -2.25
C PRO A 162 -22.34 -2.23 -1.86
N ASP A 163 -21.85 -2.24 -0.61
CA ASP A 163 -20.84 -1.31 -0.13
C ASP A 163 -19.41 -1.78 -0.40
N TYR A 164 -19.21 -2.89 -1.11
CA TYR A 164 -17.89 -3.41 -1.42
C TYR A 164 -17.22 -2.60 -2.56
N ALA A 165 -16.74 -1.40 -2.22
CA ALA A 165 -16.17 -0.45 -3.18
C ALA A 165 -15.05 -1.03 -4.05
N GLN A 166 -14.19 -1.88 -3.50
CA GLN A 166 -13.11 -2.52 -4.27
C GLN A 166 -13.67 -3.45 -5.35
N ALA A 167 -14.74 -4.20 -5.06
CA ALA A 167 -15.36 -5.07 -6.04
C ALA A 167 -16.03 -4.27 -7.16
N TRP A 168 -16.68 -3.14 -6.85
CA TRP A 168 -17.19 -2.20 -7.84
C TRP A 168 -16.09 -1.61 -8.73
N SER A 169 -14.96 -1.24 -8.12
CA SER A 169 -13.82 -0.68 -8.86
C SER A 169 -13.25 -1.68 -9.86
N ASP A 170 -13.01 -2.93 -9.43
CA ASP A 170 -12.43 -3.97 -10.27
C ASP A 170 -13.44 -4.47 -11.31
N LEU A 171 -14.75 -4.44 -11.01
CA LEU A 171 -15.81 -4.65 -12.01
C LEU A 171 -15.71 -3.63 -13.14
N GLY A 172 -15.54 -2.36 -12.82
CA GLY A 172 -15.34 -1.30 -13.81
C GLY A 172 -14.14 -1.57 -14.73
N GLU A 173 -13.02 -2.02 -14.19
CA GLU A 173 -11.85 -2.38 -15.01
C GLU A 173 -12.14 -3.53 -15.97
N VAL A 174 -12.82 -4.56 -15.50
CA VAL A 174 -13.22 -5.70 -16.33
C VAL A 174 -14.19 -5.28 -17.42
N LEU A 175 -15.11 -4.36 -17.14
CA LEU A 175 -16.06 -3.83 -18.11
C LEU A 175 -15.36 -3.04 -19.23
N VAL A 176 -14.33 -2.26 -18.91
CA VAL A 176 -13.49 -1.58 -19.94
C VAL A 176 -12.81 -2.60 -20.85
N LYS A 177 -12.24 -3.69 -20.27
CA LYS A 177 -11.64 -4.78 -21.06
C LYS A 177 -12.62 -5.45 -22.00
N GLN A 178 -13.91 -5.38 -21.70
CA GLN A 178 -15.01 -5.88 -22.56
C GLN A 178 -15.62 -4.80 -23.47
N SER A 179 -14.99 -3.62 -23.56
CA SER A 179 -15.48 -2.49 -24.36
C SER A 179 -16.86 -1.97 -23.92
N LYS A 180 -17.12 -1.95 -22.61
CA LYS A 180 -18.36 -1.48 -21.98
C LYS A 180 -18.10 -0.22 -21.12
N PRO A 181 -17.69 0.91 -21.71
CA PRO A 181 -17.25 2.08 -20.93
C PRO A 181 -18.38 2.72 -20.09
N THR A 182 -19.61 2.74 -20.60
CA THR A 182 -20.75 3.29 -19.85
C THR A 182 -21.06 2.49 -18.59
N GLU A 183 -21.03 1.17 -18.68
CA GLU A 183 -21.22 0.28 -17.52
C GLU A 183 -20.04 0.40 -16.54
N ALA A 184 -18.82 0.56 -17.05
CA ALA A 184 -17.62 0.78 -16.24
C ALA A 184 -17.71 2.08 -15.43
N ARG A 185 -18.17 3.18 -16.06
CA ARG A 185 -18.41 4.46 -15.38
C ARG A 185 -19.37 4.27 -14.20
N ALA A 186 -20.51 3.62 -14.44
CA ALA A 186 -21.51 3.38 -13.40
C ALA A 186 -20.93 2.54 -12.24
N ALA A 187 -20.08 1.55 -12.54
CA ALA A 187 -19.43 0.74 -11.52
C ALA A 187 -18.43 1.58 -10.68
N TRP A 188 -17.62 2.44 -11.30
CA TRP A 188 -16.69 3.30 -10.57
C TRP A 188 -17.41 4.38 -9.75
N GLU A 189 -18.51 4.94 -10.24
CA GLU A 189 -19.37 5.84 -9.47
C GLU A 189 -19.95 5.16 -8.23
N LYS A 190 -20.36 3.89 -8.34
CA LYS A 190 -20.76 3.07 -7.19
C LYS A 190 -19.61 2.83 -6.22
N ALA A 191 -18.40 2.60 -6.71
CA ALA A 191 -17.22 2.46 -5.87
C ALA A 191 -16.93 3.75 -5.07
N VAL A 192 -17.03 4.93 -5.72
CA VAL A 192 -16.88 6.24 -5.06
C VAL A 192 -17.99 6.49 -4.04
N GLN A 193 -19.23 6.08 -4.34
CA GLN A 193 -20.34 6.21 -3.40
C GLN A 193 -20.16 5.33 -2.17
N ALA A 194 -19.69 4.09 -2.36
CA ALA A 194 -19.47 3.12 -1.29
C ALA A 194 -18.25 3.51 -0.40
N ASP A 195 -17.20 4.05 -1.01
CA ASP A 195 -16.02 4.55 -0.27
C ASP A 195 -15.48 5.83 -0.94
N PRO A 196 -15.93 7.01 -0.49
CA PRO A 196 -15.47 8.28 -1.05
C PRO A 196 -13.97 8.59 -0.86
N LYS A 197 -13.27 7.80 -0.03
CA LYS A 197 -11.84 7.96 0.23
C LYS A 197 -10.96 6.99 -0.58
N TYR A 198 -11.58 6.08 -1.32
CA TYR A 198 -10.90 5.12 -2.17
C TYR A 198 -10.48 5.78 -3.49
N ILE A 199 -9.20 5.98 -3.71
CA ILE A 199 -8.67 6.79 -4.84
C ILE A 199 -8.79 6.11 -6.20
N LYS A 200 -8.62 4.79 -6.28
CA LYS A 200 -8.56 4.06 -7.55
C LYS A 200 -9.71 4.35 -8.50
N PRO A 201 -11.00 4.37 -8.07
CA PRO A 201 -12.11 4.73 -8.95
C PRO A 201 -12.03 6.15 -9.53
N TYR A 202 -11.52 7.12 -8.75
CA TYR A 202 -11.37 8.49 -9.25
C TYR A 202 -10.36 8.58 -10.40
N ILE A 203 -9.24 7.85 -10.30
CA ILE A 203 -8.24 7.77 -11.37
C ILE A 203 -8.88 7.20 -12.65
N GLN A 204 -9.65 6.14 -12.51
CA GLN A 204 -10.28 5.48 -13.64
C GLN A 204 -11.39 6.34 -14.29
N LEU A 205 -12.21 7.02 -13.49
CA LEU A 205 -13.20 7.98 -13.97
C LEU A 205 -12.53 9.13 -14.73
N ALA A 206 -11.48 9.73 -14.15
CA ALA A 206 -10.75 10.81 -14.81
C ALA A 206 -10.11 10.37 -16.13
N ARG A 207 -9.58 9.14 -16.18
CA ARG A 207 -9.07 8.55 -17.43
C ARG A 207 -10.16 8.36 -18.47
N LEU A 208 -11.32 7.88 -18.06
CA LEU A 208 -12.46 7.71 -18.96
C LEU A 208 -12.90 9.06 -19.50
N ASP A 209 -13.02 10.09 -18.66
CA ASP A 209 -13.36 11.45 -19.08
C ASP A 209 -12.36 12.01 -20.10
N MET A 210 -11.06 11.71 -19.91
CA MET A 210 -10.03 12.10 -20.89
C MET A 210 -10.23 11.39 -22.25
N VAL A 211 -10.59 10.11 -22.25
CA VAL A 211 -10.86 9.33 -23.46
C VAL A 211 -12.12 9.83 -24.16
N GLU A 212 -13.14 10.17 -23.41
CA GLU A 212 -14.43 10.71 -23.90
C GLU A 212 -14.35 12.20 -24.28
N LYS A 213 -13.16 12.81 -24.13
CA LYS A 213 -12.90 14.24 -24.42
C LYS A 213 -13.67 15.21 -23.53
N HIS A 214 -13.79 14.87 -22.25
CA HIS A 214 -14.37 15.70 -21.20
C HIS A 214 -13.26 16.13 -20.20
N PRO A 215 -12.28 16.94 -20.61
CA PRO A 215 -11.11 17.25 -19.78
C PRO A 215 -11.44 18.06 -18.52
N GLU A 216 -12.53 18.87 -18.54
CA GLU A 216 -12.99 19.62 -17.36
C GLU A 216 -13.49 18.68 -16.26
N ASP A 217 -14.22 17.63 -16.63
CA ASP A 217 -14.69 16.60 -15.70
C ASP A 217 -13.52 15.80 -15.15
N ALA A 218 -12.56 15.44 -16.01
CA ALA A 218 -11.31 14.80 -15.61
C ALA A 218 -10.52 15.65 -14.59
N ILE A 219 -10.40 16.97 -14.82
CA ILE A 219 -9.75 17.91 -13.90
C ILE A 219 -10.48 17.92 -12.55
N THR A 220 -11.80 17.99 -12.58
CA THR A 220 -12.63 18.05 -11.37
C THR A 220 -12.48 16.79 -10.53
N ILE A 221 -12.56 15.62 -11.17
CA ILE A 221 -12.50 14.32 -10.51
C ILE A 221 -11.08 14.04 -9.99
N ALA A 222 -10.06 14.22 -10.84
CA ALA A 222 -8.67 14.01 -10.44
C ALA A 222 -8.22 15.02 -9.37
N GLY A 223 -8.69 16.27 -9.46
CA GLY A 223 -8.40 17.30 -8.46
C GLY A 223 -8.94 16.95 -7.07
N LYS A 224 -10.15 16.37 -6.98
CA LYS A 224 -10.68 15.84 -5.71
C LYS A 224 -9.77 14.76 -5.15
N ALA A 225 -9.31 13.83 -5.99
CA ALA A 225 -8.44 12.75 -5.56
C ALA A 225 -7.05 13.25 -5.11
N VAL A 226 -6.48 14.25 -5.82
CA VAL A 226 -5.22 14.90 -5.41
C VAL A 226 -5.36 15.59 -4.06
N ALA A 227 -6.49 16.27 -3.81
CA ALA A 227 -6.75 16.95 -2.53
C ALA A 227 -6.87 15.97 -1.35
N MET A 228 -7.39 14.76 -1.60
CA MET A 228 -7.51 13.71 -0.58
C MET A 228 -6.17 13.06 -0.22
N ASN A 229 -5.25 12.94 -1.19
CA ASN A 229 -3.96 12.27 -0.96
C ASN A 229 -2.81 12.87 -1.80
N PRO A 230 -2.15 13.90 -1.33
CA PRO A 230 -1.11 14.59 -2.10
C PRO A 230 0.22 13.82 -2.21
N LEU A 231 0.38 12.61 -1.64
CA LEU A 231 1.72 12.06 -1.40
C LEU A 231 2.08 10.73 -2.08
N GLU A 232 1.14 9.93 -2.63
CA GLU A 232 1.49 8.52 -2.88
C GLU A 232 1.22 7.95 -4.28
N PHE A 233 0.51 8.63 -5.19
CA PHE A 233 0.11 8.03 -6.47
C PHE A 233 0.64 8.78 -7.68
N PRO A 234 1.75 8.33 -8.30
CA PRO A 234 2.30 8.96 -9.50
C PRO A 234 1.26 8.98 -10.64
N GLU A 235 0.45 7.94 -10.77
CA GLU A 235 -0.59 7.85 -11.78
C GLU A 235 -1.67 8.95 -11.64
N LEU A 236 -2.08 9.27 -10.41
CA LEU A 236 -3.06 10.31 -10.14
C LEU A 236 -2.55 11.68 -10.62
N TYR A 237 -1.32 12.02 -10.25
CA TYR A 237 -0.68 13.26 -10.69
C TYR A 237 -0.49 13.31 -12.20
N PHE A 238 -0.15 12.17 -12.83
CA PHE A 238 -0.05 12.05 -14.28
C PHE A 238 -1.39 12.35 -14.96
N VAL A 239 -2.49 11.73 -14.51
CA VAL A 239 -3.83 11.96 -15.11
C VAL A 239 -4.27 13.40 -14.91
N TYR A 240 -4.09 13.97 -13.71
CA TYR A 240 -4.42 15.36 -13.43
C TYR A 240 -3.58 16.33 -14.26
N ALA A 241 -2.28 16.07 -14.42
CA ALA A 241 -1.41 16.85 -15.30
C ALA A 241 -1.82 16.77 -16.77
N ALA A 242 -2.19 15.57 -17.25
CA ALA A 242 -2.61 15.38 -18.64
C ALA A 242 -3.92 16.12 -18.95
N ALA A 243 -4.88 16.09 -18.04
CA ALA A 243 -6.14 16.83 -18.18
C ALA A 243 -5.89 18.35 -18.25
N ASN A 244 -5.05 18.88 -17.35
CA ASN A 244 -4.68 20.29 -17.33
C ASN A 244 -3.86 20.70 -18.59
N TYR A 245 -2.98 19.83 -19.08
CA TYR A 245 -2.23 20.07 -20.32
C TYR A 245 -3.16 20.22 -21.53
N ASN A 246 -4.19 19.36 -21.63
CA ASN A 246 -5.18 19.45 -22.71
C ASN A 246 -5.97 20.77 -22.68
N GLN A 247 -6.17 21.34 -21.50
CA GLN A 247 -6.81 22.64 -21.32
C GLN A 247 -5.83 23.81 -21.34
N LYS A 248 -4.56 23.54 -21.65
CA LYS A 248 -3.48 24.55 -21.70
C LYS A 248 -3.22 25.25 -20.34
N HIS A 249 -3.61 24.65 -19.24
CA HIS A 249 -3.23 25.09 -17.89
C HIS A 249 -1.79 24.63 -17.60
N LEU A 250 -0.81 25.19 -18.34
CA LEU A 250 0.54 24.66 -18.40
C LEU A 250 1.29 24.66 -17.06
N ASP A 251 1.04 25.66 -16.18
CA ASP A 251 1.72 25.72 -14.88
C ASP A 251 1.23 24.60 -13.94
N VAL A 252 -0.09 24.35 -13.92
CA VAL A 252 -0.67 23.24 -13.15
C VAL A 252 -0.21 21.90 -13.73
N ALA A 253 -0.19 21.78 -15.06
CA ALA A 253 0.27 20.59 -15.76
C ALA A 253 1.75 20.29 -15.42
N GLU A 254 2.64 21.29 -15.47
CA GLU A 254 4.05 21.12 -15.14
C GLU A 254 4.24 20.66 -13.69
N THR A 255 3.63 21.36 -12.75
CA THR A 255 3.74 21.04 -11.31
C THR A 255 3.36 19.60 -11.04
N ASN A 256 2.24 19.15 -11.61
CA ASN A 256 1.76 17.80 -11.37
C ASN A 256 2.49 16.74 -12.18
N ALA A 257 2.96 17.04 -13.41
CA ALA A 257 3.78 16.13 -14.17
C ALA A 257 5.16 15.90 -13.50
N ARG A 258 5.79 16.96 -12.98
CA ARG A 258 7.01 16.83 -12.15
C ARG A 258 6.75 15.97 -10.93
N ARG A 259 5.64 16.19 -10.23
CA ARG A 259 5.29 15.39 -9.06
C ARG A 259 5.09 13.92 -9.42
N ALA A 260 4.46 13.62 -10.56
CA ALA A 260 4.30 12.26 -11.05
C ALA A 260 5.67 11.58 -11.28
N THR A 261 6.62 12.28 -11.95
CA THR A 261 7.97 11.73 -12.22
C THR A 261 8.81 11.56 -10.95
N GLU A 262 8.67 12.44 -9.96
CA GLU A 262 9.39 12.36 -8.68
C GLU A 262 8.91 11.17 -7.81
N LEU A 263 7.61 10.89 -7.86
CA LEU A 263 7.00 9.80 -7.09
C LEU A 263 7.21 8.43 -7.75
N ASP A 264 7.36 8.38 -9.07
CA ASP A 264 7.47 7.15 -9.86
C ASP A 264 8.87 6.51 -9.80
N LYS A 265 9.30 6.14 -8.61
CA LYS A 265 10.62 5.51 -8.40
C LYS A 265 10.74 4.12 -9.01
N ASN A 266 9.61 3.44 -9.19
CA ASN A 266 9.55 2.08 -9.74
C ASN A 266 9.27 2.05 -11.25
N HIS A 267 9.14 3.23 -11.89
CA HIS A 267 8.82 3.36 -13.31
C HIS A 267 7.51 2.69 -13.75
N GLU A 268 6.49 2.80 -12.90
CA GLU A 268 5.14 2.27 -13.17
C GLU A 268 4.34 3.19 -14.12
N VAL A 269 4.72 4.47 -14.19
CA VAL A 269 4.08 5.50 -15.03
C VAL A 269 5.14 6.23 -15.90
N PRO A 270 5.92 5.53 -16.72
CA PRO A 270 7.01 6.13 -17.49
C PRO A 270 6.53 7.22 -18.45
N ARG A 271 5.27 7.20 -18.88
CA ARG A 271 4.65 8.24 -19.71
C ARG A 271 4.57 9.62 -19.03
N ALA A 272 4.75 9.70 -17.72
CA ALA A 272 4.85 10.98 -17.02
C ALA A 272 6.05 11.81 -17.54
N GLU A 273 7.15 11.13 -17.91
CA GLU A 273 8.31 11.80 -18.53
C GLU A 273 7.96 12.42 -19.89
N ILE A 274 7.19 11.71 -20.74
CA ILE A 274 6.73 12.25 -22.04
C ILE A 274 5.80 13.45 -21.82
N LEU A 275 4.88 13.33 -20.88
CA LEU A 275 3.94 14.41 -20.57
C LEU A 275 4.70 15.67 -20.11
N LEU A 276 5.64 15.51 -19.19
CA LEU A 276 6.46 16.61 -18.68
C LEU A 276 7.27 17.24 -19.81
N ALA A 277 7.91 16.44 -20.68
CA ALA A 277 8.60 16.95 -21.86
C ALA A 277 7.66 17.76 -22.77
N SER A 278 6.44 17.28 -23.00
CA SER A 278 5.45 17.96 -23.83
C SER A 278 5.00 19.30 -23.22
N VAL A 279 4.79 19.34 -21.90
CA VAL A 279 4.49 20.57 -21.17
C VAL A 279 5.64 21.58 -21.27
N LEU A 280 6.88 21.12 -21.10
CA LEU A 280 8.08 21.97 -21.19
C LEU A 280 8.27 22.53 -22.59
N ILE A 281 8.00 21.75 -23.65
CA ILE A 281 7.96 22.26 -25.03
C ILE A 281 6.94 23.39 -25.17
N ALA A 282 5.73 23.18 -24.67
CA ALA A 282 4.67 24.18 -24.74
C ALA A 282 5.03 25.47 -23.98
N LYS A 283 5.89 25.39 -22.98
CA LYS A 283 6.42 26.52 -22.20
C LYS A 283 7.73 27.10 -22.78
N GLY A 284 8.29 26.50 -23.84
CA GLY A 284 9.53 26.96 -24.48
C GLY A 284 10.83 26.40 -23.89
N ASP A 285 10.74 25.52 -22.87
CA ASP A 285 11.92 24.87 -22.26
C ASP A 285 12.32 23.63 -23.08
N ARG A 286 13.07 23.86 -24.16
CA ARG A 286 13.59 22.80 -25.05
C ARG A 286 14.61 21.90 -24.33
N VAL A 287 15.42 22.47 -23.43
CA VAL A 287 16.49 21.74 -22.74
C VAL A 287 15.89 20.76 -21.74
N GLY A 288 14.95 21.22 -20.92
CA GLY A 288 14.21 20.36 -19.99
C GLY A 288 13.45 19.25 -20.73
N ALA A 289 12.80 19.57 -21.84
CA ALA A 289 12.07 18.57 -22.64
C ALA A 289 12.98 17.45 -23.17
N LEU A 290 14.17 17.80 -23.68
CA LEU A 290 15.17 16.83 -24.15
C LEU A 290 15.61 15.88 -23.03
N GLN A 291 15.82 16.39 -21.81
CA GLN A 291 16.20 15.57 -20.66
C GLN A 291 15.12 14.51 -20.36
N HIS A 292 13.85 14.91 -20.33
CA HIS A 292 12.74 14.01 -20.00
C HIS A 292 12.44 13.00 -21.12
N PHE A 293 12.56 13.37 -22.40
CA PHE A 293 12.45 12.40 -23.49
C PHE A 293 13.56 11.35 -23.47
N ARG A 294 14.81 11.76 -23.19
CA ARG A 294 15.92 10.82 -23.05
C ARG A 294 15.70 9.88 -21.88
N LYS A 295 15.26 10.42 -20.74
CA LYS A 295 14.96 9.63 -19.55
C LYS A 295 13.86 8.59 -19.81
N TYR A 296 12.81 8.97 -20.56
CA TYR A 296 11.80 7.99 -20.98
C TYR A 296 12.39 6.81 -21.77
N LEU A 297 13.28 7.10 -22.75
CA LEU A 297 13.93 6.06 -23.55
C LEU A 297 14.92 5.20 -22.75
N GLU A 298 15.50 5.73 -21.67
CA GLU A 298 16.30 4.95 -20.73
C GLU A 298 15.43 3.97 -19.93
N ILE A 299 14.26 4.42 -19.48
CA ILE A 299 13.31 3.61 -18.72
C ILE A 299 12.68 2.53 -19.62
N VAL A 300 12.25 2.90 -20.82
CA VAL A 300 11.51 2.02 -21.72
C VAL A 300 12.15 2.01 -23.12
N PRO A 301 13.33 1.41 -23.30
CA PRO A 301 14.10 1.50 -24.55
C PRO A 301 13.42 0.85 -25.76
N LYS A 302 12.51 -0.09 -25.52
CA LYS A 302 11.74 -0.81 -26.54
C LYS A 302 10.27 -0.41 -26.58
N ALA A 303 9.95 0.81 -26.12
CA ALA A 303 8.58 1.31 -26.19
C ALA A 303 8.08 1.38 -27.65
N GLN A 304 6.80 1.14 -27.84
CA GLN A 304 6.17 1.20 -29.17
C GLN A 304 6.34 2.58 -29.84
N ASP A 305 6.42 3.64 -29.04
CA ASP A 305 6.59 5.03 -29.47
C ASP A 305 8.06 5.51 -29.44
N ALA A 306 9.02 4.64 -29.13
CA ALA A 306 10.44 5.00 -29.01
C ALA A 306 11.00 5.74 -30.25
N ASP A 307 10.63 5.31 -31.46
CA ASP A 307 11.11 5.96 -32.68
C ASP A 307 10.44 7.33 -32.91
N GLN A 308 9.23 7.54 -32.45
CA GLN A 308 8.59 8.85 -32.44
C GLN A 308 9.31 9.80 -31.47
N ILE A 309 9.64 9.32 -30.28
CA ILE A 309 10.37 10.11 -29.28
C ILE A 309 11.80 10.46 -29.78
N LYS A 310 12.51 9.51 -30.39
CA LYS A 310 13.83 9.80 -31.03
C LYS A 310 13.74 10.89 -32.10
N ARG A 311 12.71 10.87 -32.93
CA ARG A 311 12.47 11.94 -33.90
C ARG A 311 12.19 13.29 -33.24
N ALA A 312 11.39 13.31 -32.17
CA ALA A 312 11.13 14.53 -31.41
C ALA A 312 12.42 15.10 -30.78
N ILE A 313 13.29 14.24 -30.26
CA ILE A 313 14.61 14.62 -29.75
C ILE A 313 15.43 15.26 -30.87
N ALA A 314 15.57 14.61 -32.05
CA ALA A 314 16.33 15.12 -33.17
C ALA A 314 15.80 16.49 -33.67
N GLN A 315 14.49 16.71 -33.68
CA GLN A 315 13.89 18.00 -34.02
C GLN A 315 14.21 19.10 -32.99
N LEU A 316 14.23 18.73 -31.69
CA LEU A 316 14.60 19.67 -30.64
C LEU A 316 16.10 19.99 -30.61
N GLU A 317 16.97 19.09 -31.08
CA GLU A 317 18.43 19.28 -31.19
C GLU A 317 18.83 20.07 -32.45
N ALA A 318 18.00 20.06 -33.49
CA ALA A 318 18.27 20.83 -34.68
C ALA A 318 18.42 22.33 -34.34
N PRO A 319 19.45 23.01 -34.89
CA PRO A 319 19.57 24.45 -34.71
C PRO A 319 18.28 25.10 -35.18
N GLY A 320 17.58 25.80 -34.25
CA GLY A 320 16.42 26.56 -34.65
C GLY A 320 16.84 27.57 -35.70
N ASP A 321 16.13 27.63 -36.84
CA ASP A 321 16.28 28.73 -37.77
C ASP A 321 16.06 30.00 -36.97
N ALA A 322 17.16 30.73 -36.76
CA ALA A 322 17.13 32.05 -36.17
C ALA A 322 16.32 32.94 -37.11
N LYS A 323 15.06 33.16 -36.78
CA LYS A 323 14.24 34.20 -37.37
C LYS A 323 14.28 35.44 -36.51
#